data_08bb845e795ee9aa46d49dfab15e2e1d
#
_entry.id   08bb845e795ee9aa46d49dfab15e2e1d
#
_cell.length_a   1.000
_cell.length_b   1.000
_cell.length_c   1.000
_cell.angle_alpha   90.00
_cell.angle_beta   90.00
_cell.angle_gamma   90.00
#
_symmetry.space_group_name_H-M   'P 1'
#
loop_
_entity.id
_entity.type
_entity.pdbx_description
1 polymer ?
#
loop_
_entity_poly.entity_id
_entity_poly.type
_entity_poly.pdbx_seq_one_letter_code
_entity_poly.pdbx_strand_id
1 'polypeptide(L)'
;MRIEAKSLEDALFNASQKLNCSVTELEYVVVQYPRKGFLGLFAKNAIIEVNENIQRDIDDVIPEIKEKIENLFKKSCFDLDTFEVTKFNEETLFIKIDGPDAALLIGKEGYRYNSLNFMLYSWINQKYGFKVRLEIAEFLKTQEEMLRSFLAPFIEKVRERGYGKTKPFDGILAFIALEILREEFPDRYVAIKDRHGEKYVVIGEKHGNNSGNSDT
;
A
#
# COMPACT_ATOMS: atom_id res chain seq x y z
N MET A 1 16.16 9.51 -0.57
CA MET A 1 16.48 10.97 -0.39
C MET A 1 17.99 11.19 -0.39
N ARG A 2 18.46 12.25 -1.07
CA ARG A 2 19.90 12.59 -1.11
C ARG A 2 20.21 13.76 -0.17
N ILE A 3 21.22 13.57 0.69
CA ILE A 3 21.64 14.58 1.67
C ILE A 3 23.13 14.85 1.53
N GLU A 4 23.48 16.14 1.53
CA GLU A 4 24.84 16.63 1.48
C GLU A 4 25.16 17.40 2.76
N ALA A 5 26.34 17.15 3.38
CA ALA A 5 26.85 17.86 4.55
C ALA A 5 28.37 17.87 4.58
N LYS A 6 28.97 18.67 5.48
CA LYS A 6 30.43 18.79 5.58
C LYS A 6 31.11 17.52 6.09
N SER A 7 30.41 16.74 6.93
CA SER A 7 30.86 15.44 7.45
C SER A 7 29.81 14.36 7.20
N LEU A 8 30.21 13.10 7.29
CA LEU A 8 29.27 11.97 7.22
C LEU A 8 28.29 11.98 8.42
N GLU A 9 28.80 12.33 9.57
CA GLU A 9 28.02 12.43 10.81
C GLU A 9 26.92 13.50 10.70
N ASP A 10 27.26 14.69 10.17
CA ASP A 10 26.29 15.76 9.90
C ASP A 10 25.23 15.30 8.86
N ALA A 11 25.65 14.57 7.82
CA ALA A 11 24.73 14.07 6.81
C ALA A 11 23.73 13.08 7.40
N LEU A 12 24.21 12.15 8.24
CA LEU A 12 23.36 11.17 8.94
C LEU A 12 22.44 11.85 9.97
N PHE A 13 22.95 12.82 10.73
CA PHE A 13 22.13 13.59 11.65
C PHE A 13 21.03 14.36 10.94
N ASN A 14 21.36 15.05 9.85
CA ASN A 14 20.37 15.75 9.02
C ASN A 14 19.32 14.79 8.41
N ALA A 15 19.74 13.56 8.05
CA ALA A 15 18.84 12.53 7.59
C ALA A 15 17.86 12.10 8.69
N SER A 16 18.38 11.79 9.87
CA SER A 16 17.59 11.34 11.01
C SER A 16 16.55 12.39 11.44
N GLN A 17 16.92 13.67 11.44
CA GLN A 17 15.99 14.77 11.74
C GLN A 17 14.89 14.90 10.67
N LYS A 18 15.23 14.77 9.38
CA LYS A 18 14.25 14.87 8.29
C LYS A 18 13.29 13.69 8.24
N LEU A 19 13.77 12.49 8.58
CA LEU A 19 12.96 11.26 8.58
C LEU A 19 12.32 10.98 9.94
N ASN A 20 12.63 11.81 10.97
CA ASN A 20 12.16 11.68 12.34
C ASN A 20 12.40 10.27 12.91
N CYS A 21 13.64 9.78 12.76
CA CYS A 21 14.08 8.45 13.20
C CYS A 21 15.47 8.53 13.83
N SER A 22 15.89 7.46 14.50
CA SER A 22 17.25 7.33 15.01
C SER A 22 18.26 7.17 13.86
N VAL A 23 19.50 7.65 14.06
CA VAL A 23 20.60 7.43 13.09
C VAL A 23 20.86 5.93 12.86
N THR A 24 20.61 5.09 13.85
CA THR A 24 20.77 3.63 13.78
C THR A 24 19.71 2.93 12.95
N GLU A 25 18.57 3.59 12.68
CA GLU A 25 17.48 3.09 11.85
C GLU A 25 17.59 3.50 10.38
N LEU A 26 18.59 4.36 10.07
CA LEU A 26 18.78 4.83 8.70
C LEU A 26 19.42 3.74 7.83
N GLU A 27 18.72 3.33 6.79
CA GLU A 27 19.33 2.61 5.67
C GLU A 27 19.89 3.63 4.67
N TYR A 28 21.20 3.64 4.48
CA TYR A 28 21.84 4.62 3.60
C TYR A 28 23.01 4.02 2.80
N VAL A 29 23.29 4.66 1.67
CA VAL A 29 24.47 4.39 0.86
C VAL A 29 25.32 5.67 0.78
N VAL A 30 26.62 5.56 1.05
CA VAL A 30 27.54 6.70 0.90
C VAL A 30 27.90 6.86 -0.58
N VAL A 31 27.39 7.92 -1.21
CA VAL A 31 27.68 8.26 -2.61
C VAL A 31 29.03 8.96 -2.73
N GLN A 32 29.38 9.80 -1.75
CA GLN A 32 30.65 10.54 -1.73
C GLN A 32 31.13 10.71 -0.29
N TYR A 33 32.40 10.31 -0.02
CA TYR A 33 33.05 10.59 1.25
C TYR A 33 33.60 12.03 1.32
N PRO A 34 33.56 12.67 2.51
CA PRO A 34 34.10 14.01 2.67
C PRO A 34 35.62 14.00 2.51
N ARG A 35 36.18 15.02 1.88
CA ARG A 35 37.63 15.25 1.77
C ARG A 35 37.98 16.63 2.25
N LYS A 36 38.97 16.73 3.14
CA LYS A 36 39.59 18.01 3.49
C LYS A 36 40.40 18.52 2.31
N GLY A 37 40.06 19.69 1.83
CA GLY A 37 40.86 20.35 0.78
C GLY A 37 42.24 20.81 1.29
N PHE A 38 43.16 21.08 0.35
CA PHE A 38 44.42 21.71 0.67
C PHE A 38 44.25 23.22 0.53
N LEU A 39 44.62 24.00 1.56
CA LEU A 39 44.44 25.47 1.63
C LEU A 39 43.00 25.96 1.30
N GLY A 40 41.98 25.21 1.69
CA GLY A 40 40.57 25.58 1.43
C GLY A 40 40.08 25.31 0.00
N LEU A 41 40.95 24.79 -0.89
CA LEU A 41 40.57 24.40 -2.25
C LEU A 41 40.39 22.90 -2.35
N PHE A 42 39.43 22.45 -3.20
CA PHE A 42 39.11 21.04 -3.46
C PHE A 42 38.52 20.25 -2.29
N ALA A 43 37.95 20.91 -1.26
CA ALA A 43 37.14 20.23 -0.26
C ALA A 43 35.90 19.61 -0.92
N LYS A 44 35.57 18.39 -0.51
CA LYS A 44 34.35 17.71 -0.95
C LYS A 44 33.47 17.40 0.26
N ASN A 45 32.18 17.64 0.12
CA ASN A 45 31.18 17.31 1.13
C ASN A 45 30.86 15.81 1.12
N ALA A 46 30.41 15.30 2.23
CA ALA A 46 29.77 13.98 2.29
C ALA A 46 28.43 14.03 1.56
N ILE A 47 28.14 13.02 0.77
CA ILE A 47 26.83 12.83 0.13
C ILE A 47 26.37 11.42 0.44
N ILE A 48 25.18 11.32 1.03
CA ILE A 48 24.52 10.06 1.30
C ILE A 48 23.18 9.99 0.55
N GLU A 49 22.83 8.81 0.08
CA GLU A 49 21.49 8.47 -0.35
C GLU A 49 20.85 7.61 0.73
N VAL A 50 19.75 8.12 1.30
CA VAL A 50 19.01 7.45 2.37
C VAL A 50 17.75 6.85 1.80
N ASN A 51 17.51 5.58 2.15
CA ASN A 51 16.22 4.94 1.89
C ASN A 51 15.16 5.64 2.76
N GLU A 52 14.10 6.13 2.15
CA GLU A 52 13.02 6.83 2.86
C GLU A 52 12.03 5.84 3.50
N ASN A 53 12.11 4.57 3.12
CA ASN A 53 11.30 3.49 3.71
C ASN A 53 11.98 2.95 4.97
N ILE A 54 11.91 3.72 6.06
CA ILE A 54 12.20 3.18 7.39
C ILE A 54 11.05 2.24 7.72
N GLN A 55 11.35 0.96 7.97
CA GLN A 55 10.36 0.03 8.51
C GLN A 55 9.97 0.51 9.92
N ARG A 56 8.96 1.38 9.97
CA ARG A 56 8.31 1.74 11.25
C ARG A 56 7.42 0.59 11.65
N ASP A 57 7.33 0.33 12.95
CA ASP A 57 6.29 -0.56 13.44
C ASP A 57 4.92 0.06 13.08
N ILE A 58 4.02 -0.77 12.58
CA ILE A 58 2.67 -0.34 12.20
C ILE A 58 1.91 0.25 13.38
N ASP A 59 2.15 -0.27 14.58
CA ASP A 59 1.50 0.16 15.81
C ASP A 59 1.95 1.58 16.24
N ASP A 60 3.20 1.96 15.94
CA ASP A 60 3.74 3.30 16.26
C ASP A 60 3.12 4.41 15.41
N VAL A 61 2.66 4.11 14.20
CA VAL A 61 2.11 5.11 13.27
C VAL A 61 0.60 5.28 13.36
N ILE A 62 -0.11 4.32 13.95
CA ILE A 62 -1.57 4.33 14.09
C ILE A 62 -2.09 5.62 14.73
N PRO A 63 -1.57 6.10 15.89
CA PRO A 63 -2.07 7.31 16.52
C PRO A 63 -1.93 8.56 15.65
N GLU A 64 -0.79 8.71 14.97
CA GLU A 64 -0.53 9.84 14.06
C GLU A 64 -1.47 9.82 12.87
N ILE A 65 -1.69 8.64 12.26
CA ILE A 65 -2.57 8.48 11.09
C ILE A 65 -4.01 8.78 11.49
N LYS A 66 -4.47 8.25 12.62
CA LYS A 66 -5.82 8.49 13.15
C LYS A 66 -6.06 9.98 13.35
N GLU A 67 -5.17 10.67 14.06
CA GLU A 67 -5.29 12.12 14.28
C GLU A 67 -5.37 12.91 12.98
N LYS A 68 -4.57 12.56 11.98
CA LYS A 68 -4.58 13.25 10.68
C LYS A 68 -5.86 13.00 9.90
N ILE A 69 -6.43 11.80 9.94
CA ILE A 69 -7.72 11.48 9.32
C ILE A 69 -8.83 12.26 10.02
N GLU A 70 -8.89 12.26 11.35
CA GLU A 70 -9.86 13.03 12.11
C GLU A 70 -9.77 14.54 11.78
N ASN A 71 -8.55 15.09 11.73
CA ASN A 71 -8.32 16.48 11.40
C ASN A 71 -8.69 16.84 9.95
N LEU A 72 -8.52 15.91 9.01
CA LEU A 72 -8.98 16.06 7.64
C LEU A 72 -10.51 16.21 7.58
N PHE A 73 -11.22 15.30 8.24
CA PHE A 73 -12.69 15.28 8.19
C PHE A 73 -13.33 16.35 9.08
N LYS A 74 -12.73 16.75 10.19
CA LYS A 74 -13.17 17.94 10.98
C LYS A 74 -13.21 19.24 10.16
N LYS A 75 -12.42 19.32 9.08
CA LYS A 75 -12.41 20.48 8.16
C LYS A 75 -13.32 20.27 6.95
N SER A 76 -13.93 19.14 6.82
CA SER A 76 -14.88 18.81 5.77
C SER A 76 -16.31 19.20 6.17
N CYS A 77 -17.24 19.15 5.20
CA CYS A 77 -18.67 19.39 5.45
C CYS A 77 -19.43 18.10 5.80
N PHE A 78 -18.74 16.96 5.99
CA PHE A 78 -19.36 15.67 6.29
C PHE A 78 -19.57 15.51 7.80
N ASP A 79 -20.76 15.07 8.18
CA ASP A 79 -21.08 14.67 9.54
C ASP A 79 -20.65 13.20 9.75
N LEU A 80 -19.46 13.03 10.36
CA LEU A 80 -18.83 11.73 10.62
C LEU A 80 -18.42 11.68 12.08
N ASP A 81 -18.69 10.57 12.74
CA ASP A 81 -18.47 10.40 14.17
C ASP A 81 -17.51 9.27 14.54
N THR A 82 -17.25 8.37 13.62
CA THR A 82 -16.41 7.20 13.87
C THR A 82 -15.19 7.18 12.96
N PHE A 83 -14.01 7.17 13.60
CA PHE A 83 -12.71 7.02 12.94
C PHE A 83 -11.88 5.99 13.71
N GLU A 84 -11.76 4.81 13.15
CA GLU A 84 -10.91 3.76 13.71
C GLU A 84 -9.72 3.51 12.78
N VAL A 85 -8.53 3.43 13.34
CA VAL A 85 -7.33 2.98 12.63
C VAL A 85 -6.71 1.87 13.47
N THR A 86 -6.60 0.70 12.88
CA THR A 86 -6.07 -0.49 13.54
C THR A 86 -5.15 -1.28 12.60
N LYS A 87 -4.38 -2.18 13.17
CA LYS A 87 -3.57 -3.12 12.42
C LYS A 87 -4.45 -4.22 11.83
N PHE A 88 -4.44 -4.40 10.51
CA PHE A 88 -5.07 -5.54 9.85
C PHE A 88 -4.11 -6.73 9.77
N ASN A 89 -2.86 -6.47 9.37
CA ASN A 89 -1.73 -7.39 9.40
C ASN A 89 -0.42 -6.58 9.42
N GLU A 90 0.75 -7.24 9.37
CA GLU A 90 2.06 -6.57 9.47
C GLU A 90 2.33 -5.51 8.39
N GLU A 91 1.63 -5.55 7.27
CA GLU A 91 1.84 -4.63 6.14
C GLU A 91 0.64 -3.72 5.86
N THR A 92 -0.50 -3.95 6.51
CA THR A 92 -1.78 -3.33 6.14
C THR A 92 -2.48 -2.73 7.34
N LEU A 93 -2.82 -1.46 7.25
CA LEU A 93 -3.71 -0.76 8.17
C LEU A 93 -5.17 -0.95 7.77
N PHE A 94 -6.02 -1.18 8.76
CA PHE A 94 -7.47 -1.11 8.62
C PHE A 94 -7.96 0.25 9.08
N ILE A 95 -8.66 0.95 8.21
CA ILE A 95 -9.24 2.27 8.48
C ILE A 95 -10.75 2.14 8.32
N LYS A 96 -11.50 2.43 9.40
CA LYS A 96 -12.96 2.48 9.37
C LYS A 96 -13.43 3.92 9.58
N ILE A 97 -14.34 4.34 8.71
CA ILE A 97 -15.00 5.65 8.78
C ILE A 97 -16.50 5.41 8.75
N ASP A 98 -17.22 5.98 9.72
CA ASP A 98 -18.65 5.86 9.82
C ASP A 98 -19.30 7.16 10.35
N GLY A 99 -20.61 7.26 10.25
CA GLY A 99 -21.41 8.40 10.69
C GLY A 99 -22.59 8.69 9.77
N PRO A 100 -23.41 9.72 10.10
CA PRO A 100 -24.61 10.07 9.33
C PRO A 100 -24.36 10.29 7.84
N ASP A 101 -23.22 10.89 7.48
CA ASP A 101 -22.84 11.18 6.09
C ASP A 101 -21.90 10.14 5.45
N ALA A 102 -21.62 9.01 6.11
CA ALA A 102 -20.68 8.01 5.60
C ALA A 102 -21.07 7.50 4.20
N ALA A 103 -22.37 7.30 3.94
CA ALA A 103 -22.87 6.91 2.62
C ALA A 103 -22.51 7.92 1.51
N LEU A 104 -22.36 9.21 1.82
CA LEU A 104 -21.96 10.23 0.87
C LEU A 104 -20.47 10.07 0.46
N LEU A 105 -19.63 9.53 1.34
CA LEU A 105 -18.23 9.22 1.01
C LEU A 105 -18.08 8.05 0.04
N ILE A 106 -19.06 7.14 -0.01
CA ILE A 106 -19.09 6.04 -0.96
C ILE A 106 -19.39 6.60 -2.36
N GLY A 107 -20.40 7.45 -2.47
CA GLY A 107 -20.85 8.04 -3.72
C GLY A 107 -21.51 7.02 -4.65
N LYS A 108 -21.96 7.51 -5.82
CA LYS A 108 -22.59 6.66 -6.83
C LYS A 108 -21.58 5.58 -7.29
N GLU A 109 -22.00 4.32 -7.28
CA GLU A 109 -21.17 3.16 -7.74
C GLU A 109 -19.78 3.07 -7.05
N GLY A 110 -19.60 3.68 -5.87
CA GLY A 110 -18.33 3.66 -5.15
C GLY A 110 -17.24 4.60 -5.71
N TYR A 111 -17.57 5.55 -6.59
CA TYR A 111 -16.56 6.43 -7.19
C TYR A 111 -15.81 7.28 -6.14
N ARG A 112 -16.53 7.83 -5.15
CA ARG A 112 -15.89 8.62 -4.08
C ARG A 112 -15.08 7.72 -3.16
N TYR A 113 -15.58 6.52 -2.85
CA TYR A 113 -14.85 5.51 -2.10
C TYR A 113 -13.50 5.20 -2.79
N ASN A 114 -13.51 4.91 -4.08
CA ASN A 114 -12.27 4.62 -4.83
C ASN A 114 -11.28 5.78 -4.78
N SER A 115 -11.76 7.02 -4.92
CA SER A 115 -10.91 8.22 -4.87
C SER A 115 -10.32 8.43 -3.48
N LEU A 116 -11.11 8.28 -2.44
CA LEU A 116 -10.68 8.40 -1.05
C LEU A 116 -9.69 7.30 -0.68
N ASN A 117 -10.00 6.05 -1.06
CA ASN A 117 -9.11 4.91 -0.84
C ASN A 117 -7.74 5.11 -1.53
N PHE A 118 -7.74 5.56 -2.78
CA PHE A 118 -6.49 5.88 -3.50
C PHE A 118 -5.70 7.00 -2.82
N MET A 119 -6.35 8.04 -2.35
CA MET A 119 -5.72 9.17 -1.68
C MET A 119 -5.10 8.74 -0.34
N LEU A 120 -5.83 8.01 0.49
CA LEU A 120 -5.34 7.49 1.76
C LEU A 120 -4.20 6.49 1.56
N TYR A 121 -4.37 5.56 0.61
CA TYR A 121 -3.33 4.60 0.25
C TYR A 121 -2.05 5.31 -0.22
N SER A 122 -2.17 6.24 -1.16
CA SER A 122 -1.00 6.93 -1.71
C SER A 122 -0.25 7.72 -0.63
N TRP A 123 -0.96 8.42 0.23
CA TRP A 123 -0.36 9.16 1.33
C TRP A 123 0.31 8.24 2.36
N ILE A 124 -0.40 7.20 2.83
CA ILE A 124 0.09 6.30 3.87
C ILE A 124 1.25 5.44 3.34
N ASN A 125 1.10 4.90 2.14
CA ASN A 125 2.14 4.09 1.53
C ASN A 125 3.43 4.88 1.26
N GLN A 126 3.30 6.10 0.70
CA GLN A 126 4.47 6.95 0.42
C GLN A 126 5.20 7.38 1.70
N LYS A 127 4.45 7.67 2.78
CA LYS A 127 5.06 8.20 4.01
C LYS A 127 5.51 7.12 4.99
N TYR A 128 4.77 6.00 5.06
CA TYR A 128 4.96 4.99 6.10
C TYR A 128 5.24 3.58 5.54
N GLY A 129 5.08 3.35 4.23
CA GLY A 129 5.30 2.05 3.58
C GLY A 129 4.14 1.05 3.70
N PHE A 130 3.05 1.38 4.40
CA PHE A 130 1.94 0.47 4.66
C PHE A 130 0.85 0.51 3.59
N LYS A 131 0.18 -0.63 3.44
CA LYS A 131 -1.05 -0.76 2.66
C LYS A 131 -2.25 -0.29 3.48
N VAL A 132 -3.35 0.01 2.81
CA VAL A 132 -4.61 0.46 3.44
C VAL A 132 -5.76 -0.43 3.01
N ARG A 133 -6.55 -0.86 3.98
CA ARG A 133 -7.88 -1.45 3.81
C ARG A 133 -8.90 -0.48 4.40
N LEU A 134 -9.64 0.19 3.53
CA LEU A 134 -10.62 1.21 3.92
C LEU A 134 -12.01 0.58 4.02
N GLU A 135 -12.70 0.79 5.13
CA GLU A 135 -14.10 0.46 5.34
C GLU A 135 -14.91 1.73 5.59
N ILE A 136 -16.01 1.89 4.88
CA ILE A 136 -16.94 3.01 5.05
C ILE A 136 -18.36 2.44 5.16
N ALA A 137 -19.03 2.64 6.29
CA ALA A 137 -20.42 2.23 6.52
C ALA A 137 -20.71 0.78 6.09
N GLU A 138 -19.79 -0.14 6.36
CA GLU A 138 -19.83 -1.56 5.93
C GLU A 138 -19.90 -1.80 4.41
N PHE A 139 -19.53 -0.79 3.62
CA PHE A 139 -19.58 -0.89 2.15
C PHE A 139 -18.66 -1.99 1.62
N LEU A 140 -17.41 -2.02 2.06
CA LEU A 140 -16.45 -3.02 1.60
C LEU A 140 -16.91 -4.44 1.99
N LYS A 141 -17.33 -4.63 3.22
CA LYS A 141 -17.88 -5.91 3.72
C LYS A 141 -19.06 -6.37 2.88
N THR A 142 -20.03 -5.49 2.62
CA THR A 142 -21.19 -5.81 1.79
C THR A 142 -20.77 -6.21 0.36
N GLN A 143 -19.81 -5.49 -0.25
CA GLN A 143 -19.29 -5.85 -1.57
C GLN A 143 -18.60 -7.21 -1.56
N GLU A 144 -17.83 -7.52 -0.53
CA GLU A 144 -17.17 -8.83 -0.37
C GLU A 144 -18.20 -9.97 -0.26
N GLU A 145 -19.24 -9.83 0.55
CA GLU A 145 -20.27 -10.85 0.72
C GLU A 145 -21.04 -11.11 -0.58
N MET A 146 -21.43 -10.06 -1.29
CA MET A 146 -22.09 -10.16 -2.59
C MET A 146 -21.19 -10.85 -3.61
N LEU A 147 -19.91 -10.46 -3.65
CA LEU A 147 -18.98 -10.98 -4.62
C LEU A 147 -18.57 -12.44 -4.33
N ARG A 148 -18.47 -12.86 -3.07
CA ARG A 148 -18.29 -14.28 -2.69
C ARG A 148 -19.44 -15.13 -3.22
N SER A 149 -20.69 -14.69 -3.04
CA SER A 149 -21.85 -15.37 -3.57
C SER A 149 -21.84 -15.45 -5.11
N PHE A 150 -21.46 -14.37 -5.76
CA PHE A 150 -21.35 -14.31 -7.22
C PHE A 150 -20.24 -15.22 -7.77
N LEU A 151 -19.11 -15.31 -7.09
CA LEU A 151 -17.94 -16.08 -7.50
C LEU A 151 -18.08 -17.59 -7.17
N ALA A 152 -18.98 -18.00 -6.29
CA ALA A 152 -19.11 -19.40 -5.90
C ALA A 152 -19.21 -20.40 -7.07
N PRO A 153 -20.06 -20.19 -8.09
CA PRO A 153 -20.12 -21.11 -9.24
C PRO A 153 -18.83 -21.09 -10.11
N PHE A 154 -18.12 -19.98 -10.11
CA PHE A 154 -16.85 -19.86 -10.83
C PHE A 154 -15.73 -20.61 -10.08
N ILE A 155 -15.68 -20.51 -8.75
CA ILE A 155 -14.74 -21.22 -7.88
C ILE A 155 -14.87 -22.74 -8.10
N GLU A 156 -16.10 -23.28 -8.10
CA GLU A 156 -16.33 -24.71 -8.35
C GLU A 156 -15.80 -25.15 -9.72
N LYS A 157 -16.06 -24.36 -10.77
CA LYS A 157 -15.51 -24.65 -12.12
C LYS A 157 -13.99 -24.63 -12.16
N VAL A 158 -13.35 -23.73 -11.41
CA VAL A 158 -11.89 -23.67 -11.32
C VAL A 158 -11.32 -24.84 -10.54
N ARG A 159 -12.00 -25.31 -9.48
CA ARG A 159 -11.62 -26.53 -8.76
C ARG A 159 -11.62 -27.76 -9.66
N GLU A 160 -12.61 -27.89 -10.54
CA GLU A 160 -12.69 -28.99 -11.51
C GLU A 160 -11.63 -28.90 -12.63
N ARG A 161 -11.42 -27.72 -13.21
CA ARG A 161 -10.62 -27.52 -14.41
C ARG A 161 -9.16 -27.17 -14.16
N GLY A 162 -8.87 -26.61 -12.98
CA GLY A 162 -7.54 -26.14 -12.60
C GLY A 162 -7.22 -24.71 -13.05
N TYR A 163 -8.01 -24.10 -13.91
CA TYR A 163 -7.80 -22.75 -14.41
C TYR A 163 -9.12 -22.03 -14.69
N GLY A 164 -9.06 -20.71 -14.79
CA GLY A 164 -10.24 -19.92 -15.11
C GLY A 164 -9.95 -18.45 -15.36
N LYS A 165 -10.96 -17.79 -15.92
CA LYS A 165 -11.00 -16.35 -16.11
C LYS A 165 -12.39 -15.86 -15.70
N THR A 166 -12.45 -14.81 -14.86
CA THR A 166 -13.72 -14.19 -14.45
C THR A 166 -14.31 -13.35 -15.59
N LYS A 167 -15.55 -12.90 -15.41
CA LYS A 167 -16.06 -11.73 -16.15
C LYS A 167 -15.29 -10.48 -15.72
N PRO A 168 -15.33 -9.40 -16.53
CA PRO A 168 -14.77 -8.12 -16.11
C PRO A 168 -15.46 -7.58 -14.85
N PHE A 169 -14.69 -6.86 -14.04
CA PHE A 169 -15.15 -6.13 -12.87
C PHE A 169 -14.72 -4.68 -12.94
N ASP A 170 -15.57 -3.80 -12.45
CA ASP A 170 -15.28 -2.38 -12.36
C ASP A 170 -14.61 -2.01 -11.03
N GLY A 171 -13.75 -1.00 -11.08
CA GLY A 171 -13.17 -0.35 -9.89
C GLY A 171 -12.61 -1.31 -8.86
N ILE A 172 -13.12 -1.20 -7.63
CA ILE A 172 -12.65 -1.97 -6.48
C ILE A 172 -13.04 -3.46 -6.55
N LEU A 173 -14.11 -3.81 -7.27
CA LEU A 173 -14.59 -5.20 -7.33
C LEU A 173 -13.55 -6.15 -7.90
N ALA A 174 -12.71 -5.69 -8.83
CA ALA A 174 -11.61 -6.49 -9.38
C ALA A 174 -10.57 -6.84 -8.30
N PHE A 175 -10.29 -5.93 -7.37
CA PHE A 175 -9.36 -6.16 -6.26
C PHE A 175 -9.96 -7.07 -5.20
N ILE A 176 -11.24 -6.88 -4.85
CA ILE A 176 -11.96 -7.76 -3.91
C ILE A 176 -12.02 -9.18 -4.49
N ALA A 177 -12.34 -9.32 -5.80
CA ALA A 177 -12.34 -10.62 -6.47
C ALA A 177 -10.95 -11.29 -6.44
N LEU A 178 -9.88 -10.50 -6.62
CA LEU A 178 -8.51 -11.00 -6.52
C LEU A 178 -8.20 -11.55 -5.13
N GLU A 179 -8.56 -10.83 -4.08
CA GLU A 179 -8.34 -11.26 -2.68
C GLU A 179 -9.12 -12.54 -2.38
N ILE A 180 -10.42 -12.57 -2.67
CA ILE A 180 -11.26 -13.75 -2.49
C ILE A 180 -10.67 -14.98 -3.21
N LEU A 181 -10.28 -14.82 -4.47
CA LEU A 181 -9.76 -15.92 -5.26
C LEU A 181 -8.34 -16.36 -4.85
N ARG A 182 -7.54 -15.48 -4.26
CA ARG A 182 -6.25 -15.84 -3.64
C ARG A 182 -6.42 -16.63 -2.35
N GLU A 183 -7.43 -16.29 -1.54
CA GLU A 183 -7.80 -17.05 -0.35
C GLU A 183 -8.27 -18.46 -0.72
N GLU A 184 -9.10 -18.59 -1.77
CA GLU A 184 -9.63 -19.88 -2.23
C GLU A 184 -8.58 -20.77 -2.94
N PHE A 185 -7.57 -20.14 -3.56
CA PHE A 185 -6.56 -20.81 -4.36
C PHE A 185 -5.12 -20.39 -3.99
N PRO A 186 -4.67 -20.61 -2.74
CA PRO A 186 -3.36 -20.13 -2.26
C PRO A 186 -2.18 -20.74 -3.03
N ASP A 187 -2.36 -21.95 -3.58
CA ASP A 187 -1.32 -22.68 -4.30
C ASP A 187 -1.31 -22.41 -5.81
N ARG A 188 -2.19 -21.52 -6.29
CA ARG A 188 -2.31 -21.19 -7.71
C ARG A 188 -1.81 -19.78 -8.02
N TYR A 189 -1.52 -19.56 -9.30
CA TYR A 189 -1.30 -18.21 -9.82
C TYR A 189 -2.66 -17.49 -9.94
N VAL A 190 -2.83 -16.38 -9.21
CA VAL A 190 -4.05 -15.55 -9.27
C VAL A 190 -3.64 -14.11 -9.49
N ALA A 191 -4.07 -13.50 -10.60
CA ALA A 191 -3.69 -12.14 -10.96
C ALA A 191 -4.82 -11.40 -11.70
N ILE A 192 -4.84 -10.07 -11.51
CA ILE A 192 -5.64 -9.17 -12.35
C ILE A 192 -4.94 -8.99 -13.69
N LYS A 193 -5.72 -9.08 -14.77
CA LYS A 193 -5.33 -8.69 -16.12
C LYS A 193 -6.24 -7.56 -16.59
N ASP A 194 -5.67 -6.62 -17.33
CA ASP A 194 -6.39 -5.55 -18.00
C ASP A 194 -6.38 -5.79 -19.52
N ARG A 195 -7.54 -5.65 -20.14
CA ARG A 195 -7.68 -5.65 -21.57
C ARG A 195 -8.69 -4.59 -21.99
N HIS A 196 -8.24 -3.57 -22.67
CA HIS A 196 -9.06 -2.44 -23.14
C HIS A 196 -9.78 -1.68 -22.01
N GLY A 197 -9.17 -1.59 -20.82
CA GLY A 197 -9.75 -0.95 -19.64
C GLY A 197 -10.68 -1.85 -18.81
N GLU A 198 -10.94 -3.07 -19.26
CA GLU A 198 -11.70 -4.08 -18.52
C GLU A 198 -10.76 -4.93 -17.66
N LYS A 199 -10.97 -4.92 -16.35
CA LYS A 199 -10.18 -5.72 -15.40
C LYS A 199 -10.88 -7.04 -15.09
N TYR A 200 -10.16 -8.14 -15.20
CA TYR A 200 -10.65 -9.49 -14.86
C TYR A 200 -9.57 -10.26 -14.11
N VAL A 201 -9.98 -11.24 -13.31
CA VAL A 201 -9.06 -12.10 -12.57
C VAL A 201 -8.83 -13.39 -13.38
N VAL A 202 -7.58 -13.80 -13.48
CA VAL A 202 -7.17 -15.07 -14.08
C VAL A 202 -6.58 -15.97 -13.03
N ILE A 203 -6.87 -17.27 -13.12
CA ILE A 203 -6.33 -18.33 -12.29
C ILE A 203 -5.67 -19.37 -13.19
N GLY A 204 -4.46 -19.77 -12.83
CA GLY A 204 -3.69 -20.77 -13.55
C GLY A 204 -2.70 -21.50 -12.64
N GLU A 205 -1.87 -22.35 -13.22
CA GLU A 205 -0.80 -23.01 -12.48
C GLU A 205 0.28 -22.01 -12.07
N LYS A 206 0.80 -22.15 -10.86
CA LYS A 206 2.06 -21.48 -10.50
C LYS A 206 3.16 -22.09 -11.39
N HIS A 207 3.69 -21.30 -12.30
CA HIS A 207 4.92 -21.69 -12.99
C HIS A 207 6.02 -21.77 -11.95
N GLY A 208 6.41 -22.99 -11.58
CA GLY A 208 7.66 -23.22 -10.87
C GLY A 208 8.79 -22.63 -11.70
N ASN A 209 9.72 -21.90 -11.08
CA ASN A 209 10.99 -21.51 -11.68
C ASN A 209 11.68 -22.77 -12.20
N ASN A 210 11.44 -23.13 -13.44
CA ASN A 210 12.34 -23.99 -14.19
C ASN A 210 13.54 -23.13 -14.63
N SER A 211 14.49 -22.95 -13.71
CA SER A 211 15.89 -22.77 -14.08
C SER A 211 16.39 -24.12 -14.59
N GLY A 212 16.06 -24.42 -15.82
CA GLY A 212 16.45 -25.63 -16.53
C GLY A 212 17.38 -25.29 -17.66
N ASN A 213 18.68 -25.49 -17.44
CA ASN A 213 19.72 -25.85 -18.39
C ASN A 213 19.26 -25.94 -19.85
N SER A 214 19.81 -25.06 -20.66
CA SER A 214 20.09 -25.33 -22.06
C SER A 214 21.60 -25.55 -22.21
N ASP A 215 22.05 -26.77 -21.94
CA ASP A 215 23.25 -27.35 -22.55
C ASP A 215 22.78 -28.20 -23.74
N THR A 216 23.05 -27.76 -24.93
CA THR A 216 23.69 -28.39 -26.09
C THR A 216 23.51 -27.52 -27.31
#